data_3eecee960f6be3ae3a5302e9c82746a2
#
_entry.id   3eecee960f6be3ae3a5302e9c82746a2
#
_cell.length_a   1.000
_cell.length_b   1.000
_cell.length_c   1.000
_cell.angle_alpha   90.00
_cell.angle_beta   90.00
_cell.angle_gamma   90.00
#
_symmetry.space_group_name_H-M   'P 1'
#
loop_
_entity.id
_entity.type
_entity.pdbx_description
1 polymer ?
#
loop_
_entity_poly.entity_id
_entity_poly.type
_entity_poly.pdbx_seq_one_letter_code
_entity_poly.pdbx_strand_id
1 'polypeptide(L)'
;MIIAVDGPSASGKGTIAKALAKHFGYYYLDTGTLYRMVGLTVMQLGLDPSDEEACANVAASIDPANFADAELRGELVGGYASKVAMLPKVRTALLHFQRDFAGRKPGAVLDGRDIGTVICPEAEHKFFITASFE
;
A
#
# COMPACT_ATOMS: atom_id res chain seq x y z
N MET A 1 0.10 13.10 12.84
CA MET A 1 0.81 11.96 13.45
C MET A 1 0.83 10.77 12.48
N ILE A 2 1.95 10.09 12.40
CA ILE A 2 2.11 8.91 11.55
C ILE A 2 2.33 7.69 12.41
N ILE A 3 1.52 6.65 12.18
CA ILE A 3 1.67 5.35 12.85
C ILE A 3 2.03 4.33 11.77
N ALA A 4 3.19 3.72 11.88
CA ALA A 4 3.66 2.69 10.98
C ALA A 4 3.42 1.31 11.59
N VAL A 5 2.75 0.42 10.86
CA VAL A 5 2.48 -0.95 11.29
C VAL A 5 3.08 -1.90 10.26
N ASP A 6 4.20 -2.50 10.60
CA ASP A 6 4.93 -3.40 9.72
C ASP A 6 4.76 -4.85 10.14
N GLY A 7 4.96 -5.75 9.23
CA GLY A 7 4.92 -7.17 9.49
C GLY A 7 4.51 -7.98 8.28
N PRO A 8 4.67 -9.31 8.35
CA PRO A 8 4.25 -10.20 7.26
C PRO A 8 2.72 -10.18 7.08
N SER A 9 2.27 -10.50 5.86
CA SER A 9 0.85 -10.40 5.49
C SER A 9 -0.08 -11.27 6.33
N ALA A 10 0.41 -12.37 6.89
CA ALA A 10 -0.40 -13.31 7.68
C ALA A 10 -0.32 -13.07 9.20
N SER A 11 0.14 -11.89 9.63
CA SER A 11 0.41 -11.61 11.05
C SER A 11 -0.76 -10.97 11.80
N GLY A 12 -1.84 -10.59 11.11
CA GLY A 12 -2.93 -9.83 11.72
C GLY A 12 -2.68 -8.32 11.79
N LYS A 13 -1.62 -7.82 11.17
CA LYS A 13 -1.27 -6.40 11.22
C LYS A 13 -2.36 -5.49 10.66
N GLY A 14 -3.08 -5.93 9.63
CA GLY A 14 -4.17 -5.16 9.05
C GLY A 14 -5.31 -4.92 10.02
N THR A 15 -5.67 -5.92 10.82
CA THR A 15 -6.71 -5.80 11.86
C THR A 15 -6.28 -4.79 12.93
N ILE A 16 -5.03 -4.87 13.36
CA ILE A 16 -4.49 -3.95 14.37
C ILE A 16 -4.41 -2.52 13.81
N ALA A 17 -3.91 -2.36 12.59
CA ALA A 17 -3.78 -1.06 11.95
C ALA A 17 -5.13 -0.36 11.77
N LYS A 18 -6.15 -1.10 11.32
CA LYS A 18 -7.51 -0.58 11.17
C LYS A 18 -8.10 -0.16 12.51
N ALA A 19 -7.88 -0.96 13.55
CA ALA A 19 -8.36 -0.64 14.89
C ALA A 19 -7.72 0.63 15.43
N LEU A 20 -6.41 0.81 15.21
CA LEU A 20 -5.71 2.02 15.61
C LEU A 20 -6.24 3.25 14.88
N ALA A 21 -6.43 3.13 13.57
CA ALA A 21 -6.96 4.23 12.77
C ALA A 21 -8.36 4.64 13.24
N LYS A 22 -9.22 3.68 13.50
CA LYS A 22 -10.58 3.93 14.00
C LYS A 22 -10.56 4.58 15.38
N HIS A 23 -9.71 4.09 16.26
CA HIS A 23 -9.61 4.60 17.64
C HIS A 23 -9.18 6.06 17.68
N PHE A 24 -8.21 6.46 16.86
CA PHE A 24 -7.70 7.83 16.85
C PHE A 24 -8.40 8.74 15.84
N GLY A 25 -9.28 8.21 15.00
CA GLY A 25 -9.91 8.99 13.93
C GLY A 25 -8.91 9.36 12.82
N TYR A 26 -7.94 8.50 12.55
CA TYR A 26 -6.92 8.71 11.53
C TYR A 26 -7.29 8.00 10.23
N TYR A 27 -6.66 8.44 9.13
CA TYR A 27 -6.77 7.75 7.85
C TYR A 27 -6.00 6.43 7.91
N TYR A 28 -6.48 5.45 7.16
CA TYR A 28 -5.85 4.14 7.09
C TYR A 28 -5.46 3.82 5.65
N LEU A 29 -4.26 3.28 5.46
CA LEU A 29 -3.78 2.81 4.18
C LEU A 29 -3.10 1.44 4.32
N ASP A 30 -3.65 0.45 3.60
CA ASP A 30 -2.96 -0.82 3.37
C ASP A 30 -2.08 -0.66 2.13
N THR A 31 -0.78 -0.51 2.34
CA THR A 31 0.14 -0.20 1.25
C THR A 31 0.28 -1.35 0.24
N GLY A 32 0.04 -2.59 0.67
CA GLY A 32 0.07 -3.75 -0.21
C GLY A 32 -0.99 -3.70 -1.30
N THR A 33 -2.13 -3.07 -1.03
CA THR A 33 -3.21 -2.96 -2.02
C THR A 33 -2.88 -1.97 -3.13
N LEU A 34 -1.95 -1.05 -2.93
CA LEU A 34 -1.58 -0.07 -3.96
C LEU A 34 -1.05 -0.75 -5.22
N TYR A 35 -0.22 -1.77 -5.07
CA TYR A 35 0.30 -2.52 -6.22
C TYR A 35 -0.80 -3.28 -6.94
N ARG A 36 -1.79 -3.78 -6.22
CA ARG A 36 -2.95 -4.43 -6.82
C ARG A 36 -3.82 -3.44 -7.59
N MET A 37 -3.95 -2.22 -7.10
CA MET A 37 -4.67 -1.14 -7.82
C MET A 37 -3.97 -0.80 -9.14
N VAL A 38 -2.66 -0.66 -9.11
CA VAL A 38 -1.88 -0.44 -10.34
C VAL A 38 -2.01 -1.62 -11.29
N GLY A 39 -1.84 -2.84 -10.78
CA GLY A 39 -1.94 -4.06 -11.58
C GLY A 39 -3.31 -4.21 -12.23
N LEU A 40 -4.39 -3.99 -11.49
CA LEU A 40 -5.75 -4.05 -12.02
C LEU A 40 -5.96 -3.02 -13.13
N THR A 41 -5.51 -1.79 -12.93
CA THR A 41 -5.66 -0.72 -13.92
C THR A 41 -4.88 -1.02 -15.19
N VAL A 42 -3.65 -1.49 -15.06
CA VAL A 42 -2.82 -1.91 -16.18
C VAL A 42 -3.51 -3.02 -16.97
N MET A 43 -4.08 -4.00 -16.28
CA MET A 43 -4.83 -5.09 -16.91
C MET A 43 -6.06 -4.59 -17.66
N GLN A 44 -6.86 -3.72 -17.03
CA GLN A 44 -8.09 -3.19 -17.62
C GLN A 44 -7.84 -2.32 -18.83
N LEU A 45 -6.73 -1.58 -18.84
CA LEU A 45 -6.35 -0.73 -19.95
C LEU A 45 -5.63 -1.49 -21.06
N GLY A 46 -5.35 -2.77 -20.86
CA GLY A 46 -4.65 -3.59 -21.85
C GLY A 46 -3.18 -3.17 -22.03
N LEU A 47 -2.57 -2.58 -21.01
CA LEU A 47 -1.17 -2.18 -21.06
C LEU A 47 -0.25 -3.37 -20.75
N ASP A 48 0.97 -3.30 -21.26
CA ASP A 48 1.99 -4.29 -20.97
C ASP A 48 2.55 -4.04 -19.55
N PRO A 49 2.46 -5.01 -18.63
CA PRO A 49 2.99 -4.82 -17.26
C PRO A 49 4.51 -4.72 -17.19
N SER A 50 5.23 -4.90 -18.30
CA SER A 50 6.67 -4.64 -18.39
C SER A 50 7.00 -3.26 -18.96
N ASP A 51 6.00 -2.51 -19.42
CA ASP A 51 6.19 -1.13 -19.91
C ASP A 51 6.27 -0.19 -18.71
N GLU A 52 7.48 0.13 -18.31
CA GLU A 52 7.73 0.90 -17.09
C GLU A 52 7.11 2.29 -17.13
N GLU A 53 7.20 3.02 -18.25
CA GLU A 53 6.62 4.36 -18.35
C GLU A 53 5.10 4.34 -18.24
N ALA A 54 4.44 3.42 -18.96
CA ALA A 54 2.99 3.32 -18.92
C ALA A 54 2.51 2.95 -17.51
N CYS A 55 3.16 1.98 -16.87
CA CYS A 55 2.80 1.56 -15.52
C CYS A 55 3.08 2.65 -14.47
N ALA A 56 4.16 3.40 -14.62
CA ALA A 56 4.47 4.51 -13.72
C ALA A 56 3.43 5.63 -13.82
N ASN A 57 2.94 5.92 -15.03
CA ASN A 57 1.88 6.90 -15.23
C ASN A 57 0.58 6.47 -14.55
N VAL A 58 0.25 5.19 -14.64
CA VAL A 58 -0.89 4.61 -13.90
C VAL A 58 -0.70 4.80 -12.39
N ALA A 59 0.47 4.44 -11.88
CA ALA A 59 0.77 4.55 -10.45
C ALA A 59 0.68 5.99 -9.94
N ALA A 60 1.11 6.96 -10.73
CA ALA A 60 1.06 8.37 -10.37
C ALA A 60 -0.36 8.93 -10.25
N SER A 61 -1.34 8.29 -10.88
CA SER A 61 -2.74 8.74 -10.88
C SER A 61 -3.68 7.84 -10.08
N ILE A 62 -3.15 6.92 -9.29
CA ILE A 62 -3.96 6.01 -8.47
C ILE A 62 -4.74 6.79 -7.41
N ASP A 63 -6.02 6.47 -7.30
CA ASP A 63 -6.89 6.96 -6.22
C ASP A 63 -7.58 5.75 -5.59
N PRO A 64 -7.24 5.41 -4.34
CA PRO A 64 -7.82 4.25 -3.65
C PRO A 64 -9.34 4.29 -3.55
N ALA A 65 -9.95 5.47 -3.57
CA ALA A 65 -11.41 5.60 -3.52
C ALA A 65 -12.13 5.02 -4.74
N ASN A 66 -11.40 4.83 -5.84
CA ASN A 66 -11.96 4.29 -7.08
C ASN A 66 -11.98 2.76 -7.13
N PHE A 67 -11.55 2.09 -6.07
CA PHE A 67 -11.42 0.63 -6.05
C PHE A 67 -12.27 0.01 -4.95
N ALA A 68 -12.95 -1.09 -5.28
CA ALA A 68 -13.60 -1.94 -4.29
C ALA A 68 -12.66 -3.09 -3.92
N ASP A 69 -12.67 -3.51 -2.66
CA ASP A 69 -11.80 -4.59 -2.18
C ASP A 69 -11.93 -5.86 -3.01
N ALA A 70 -13.17 -6.20 -3.41
CA ALA A 70 -13.43 -7.40 -4.20
C ALA A 70 -12.71 -7.40 -5.55
N GLU A 71 -12.53 -6.23 -6.18
CA GLU A 71 -11.85 -6.10 -7.47
C GLU A 71 -10.35 -6.39 -7.37
N LEU A 72 -9.78 -6.18 -6.19
CA LEU A 72 -8.34 -6.30 -5.96
C LEU A 72 -7.91 -7.73 -5.61
N ARG A 73 -8.87 -8.65 -5.47
CA ARG A 73 -8.61 -10.04 -5.14
C ARG A 73 -8.45 -10.87 -6.41
N GLY A 74 -7.83 -12.02 -6.26
CA GLY A 74 -7.68 -12.99 -7.32
C GLY A 74 -6.26 -13.10 -7.85
N GLU A 75 -5.99 -14.23 -8.50
CA GLU A 75 -4.65 -14.56 -8.96
C GLU A 75 -4.20 -13.68 -10.12
N LEU A 76 -5.12 -13.32 -11.01
CA LEU A 76 -4.78 -12.54 -12.19
C LEU A 76 -4.31 -11.13 -11.78
N VAL A 77 -5.06 -10.47 -10.91
CA VAL A 77 -4.68 -9.16 -10.38
C VAL A 77 -3.38 -9.27 -9.59
N GLY A 78 -3.23 -10.32 -8.77
CA GLY A 78 -2.00 -10.57 -8.02
C GLY A 78 -0.79 -10.77 -8.92
N GLY A 79 -0.97 -11.44 -10.06
CA GLY A 79 0.09 -11.62 -11.05
C GLY A 79 0.54 -10.29 -11.66
N TYR A 80 -0.40 -9.44 -12.05
CA TYR A 80 -0.09 -8.10 -12.55
C TYR A 80 0.58 -7.24 -11.47
N ALA A 81 0.07 -7.30 -10.25
CA ALA A 81 0.65 -6.56 -9.12
C ALA A 81 2.12 -6.94 -8.89
N SER A 82 2.43 -8.23 -8.94
CA SER A 82 3.80 -8.72 -8.78
C SER A 82 4.73 -8.21 -9.87
N LYS A 83 4.25 -8.16 -11.11
CA LYS A 83 5.04 -7.66 -12.24
C LYS A 83 5.32 -6.17 -12.12
N VAL A 84 4.30 -5.35 -11.84
CA VAL A 84 4.48 -3.90 -11.73
C VAL A 84 5.31 -3.53 -10.50
N ALA A 85 5.27 -4.32 -9.44
CA ALA A 85 6.06 -4.10 -8.23
C ALA A 85 7.57 -4.24 -8.49
N MET A 86 7.97 -4.89 -9.57
CA MET A 86 9.38 -5.01 -9.96
C MET A 86 9.90 -3.77 -10.66
N LEU A 87 9.03 -2.86 -11.09
CA LEU A 87 9.41 -1.68 -11.86
C LEU A 87 9.81 -0.52 -10.95
N PRO A 88 11.08 -0.06 -10.98
CA PRO A 88 11.53 1.01 -10.08
C PRO A 88 10.72 2.30 -10.15
N LYS A 89 10.27 2.69 -11.33
CA LYS A 89 9.47 3.92 -11.49
C LYS A 89 8.08 3.79 -10.87
N VAL A 90 7.49 2.59 -10.88
CA VAL A 90 6.23 2.32 -10.19
C VAL A 90 6.43 2.44 -8.68
N ARG A 91 7.49 1.82 -8.16
CA ARG A 91 7.80 1.91 -6.73
C ARG A 91 8.03 3.34 -6.28
N THR A 92 8.73 4.14 -7.09
CA THR A 92 8.97 5.56 -6.79
C THR A 92 7.67 6.35 -6.75
N ALA A 93 6.77 6.15 -7.73
CA ALA A 93 5.48 6.83 -7.75
C ALA A 93 4.63 6.47 -6.52
N LEU A 94 4.61 5.20 -6.15
CA LEU A 94 3.86 4.75 -4.96
C LEU A 94 4.52 5.19 -3.65
N LEU A 95 5.84 5.35 -3.63
CA LEU A 95 6.53 5.92 -2.47
C LEU A 95 6.07 7.35 -2.21
N HIS A 96 6.00 8.17 -3.25
CA HIS A 96 5.49 9.54 -3.15
C HIS A 96 4.03 9.55 -2.67
N PHE A 97 3.21 8.67 -3.21
CA PHE A 97 1.81 8.54 -2.79
C PHE A 97 1.71 8.22 -1.30
N GLN A 98 2.50 7.27 -0.82
CA GLN A 98 2.47 6.85 0.58
C GLN A 98 2.92 7.97 1.52
N ARG A 99 3.95 8.71 1.14
CA ARG A 99 4.44 9.85 1.93
C ARG A 99 3.43 10.99 1.99
N ASP A 100 2.78 11.28 0.86
CA ASP A 100 1.72 12.30 0.84
C ASP A 100 0.54 11.88 1.72
N PHE A 101 0.16 10.61 1.63
CA PHE A 101 -0.91 10.06 2.48
C PHE A 101 -0.56 10.17 3.96
N ALA A 102 0.68 9.86 4.31
CA ALA A 102 1.15 9.92 5.71
C ALA A 102 1.07 11.34 6.29
N GLY A 103 1.13 12.36 5.45
CA GLY A 103 1.02 13.74 5.88
C GLY A 103 -0.39 14.23 6.13
N ARG A 104 -1.42 13.43 5.94
CA ARG A 104 -2.82 13.84 6.14
C ARG A 104 -3.11 14.08 7.62
N LYS A 105 -3.83 15.17 7.89
CA LYS A 105 -4.22 15.51 9.27
C LYS A 105 -5.63 14.98 9.56
N PRO A 106 -5.92 14.55 10.79
CA PRO A 106 -5.11 14.63 12.01
C PRO A 106 -3.99 13.58 12.09
N GLY A 107 -4.00 12.58 11.24
CA GLY A 107 -2.98 11.55 11.24
C GLY A 107 -3.31 10.41 10.29
N ALA A 108 -2.36 9.53 10.09
CA ALA A 108 -2.48 8.39 9.19
C ALA A 108 -1.84 7.14 9.81
N VAL A 109 -2.47 6.00 9.55
CA VAL A 109 -1.94 4.68 9.90
C VAL A 109 -1.64 3.97 8.58
N LEU A 110 -0.39 3.62 8.36
CA LEU A 110 0.06 2.88 7.19
C LEU A 110 0.49 1.48 7.61
N ASP A 111 -0.08 0.47 6.99
CA ASP A 111 0.35 -0.90 7.24
C ASP A 111 1.00 -1.46 5.98
N GLY A 112 2.05 -2.26 6.17
CA GLY A 112 2.78 -2.84 5.06
C GLY A 112 4.08 -3.46 5.49
N ARG A 113 5.11 -3.23 4.68
CA ARG A 113 6.49 -3.63 4.96
C ARG A 113 7.39 -2.42 4.81
N ASP A 114 8.38 -2.31 5.65
CA ASP A 114 9.36 -1.22 5.63
C ASP A 114 8.74 0.18 5.78
N ILE A 115 7.54 0.29 6.38
CA ILE A 115 6.89 1.59 6.57
C ILE A 115 7.70 2.44 7.56
N GLY A 116 8.04 1.89 8.70
CA GLY A 116 8.76 2.61 9.75
C GLY A 116 10.27 2.74 9.51
N THR A 117 10.80 2.09 8.47
CA THR A 117 12.24 2.11 8.16
C THR A 117 12.57 2.85 6.86
N VAL A 118 11.76 2.68 5.83
CA VAL A 118 12.02 3.23 4.49
C VAL A 118 11.00 4.29 4.10
N ILE A 119 9.70 3.99 4.22
CA ILE A 119 8.63 4.87 3.74
C ILE A 119 8.49 6.10 4.64
N CYS A 120 8.33 5.87 5.92
CA CYS A 120 8.12 6.91 6.93
C CYS A 120 9.05 6.68 8.13
N PRO A 121 10.37 6.86 7.96
CA PRO A 121 11.29 6.64 9.08
C PRO A 121 11.09 7.64 10.23
N GLU A 122 10.39 8.76 9.96
CA GLU A 122 10.04 9.77 10.95
C GLU A 122 8.72 9.51 11.67
N ALA A 123 8.07 8.36 11.44
CA ALA A 123 6.81 8.04 12.10
C ALA A 123 6.97 8.08 13.63
N GLU A 124 6.02 8.72 14.30
CA GLU A 124 6.04 8.88 15.76
C GLU A 124 5.87 7.56 16.49
N HIS A 125 5.09 6.64 15.89
CA HIS A 125 4.88 5.30 16.46
C HIS A 125 5.15 4.26 15.38
N LYS A 126 5.95 3.26 15.73
CA LYS A 126 6.32 2.17 14.83
C LYS A 126 6.07 0.85 15.55
N PHE A 127 5.26 0.00 14.93
CA PHE A 127 4.93 -1.32 15.45
C PHE A 127 5.37 -2.37 14.45
N PHE A 128 5.97 -3.44 14.93
CA PHE A 128 6.28 -4.60 14.13
C PHE A 128 5.49 -5.79 14.67
N ILE A 129 4.58 -6.29 13.86
CA ILE A 129 3.67 -7.37 14.27
C ILE A 129 4.19 -8.68 13.68
N THR A 130 4.36 -9.67 14.54
CA THR A 130 4.74 -11.02 14.12
C THR A 130 3.64 -12.01 14.46
N ALA A 131 3.50 -13.03 13.61
CA ALA A 131 2.60 -14.13 13.92
C ALA A 131 3.23 -14.99 15.01
N SER A 132 2.40 -15.40 15.99
CA SER A 132 2.84 -16.29 17.04
C SER A 132 2.36 -17.71 16.73
N PHE A 133 3.28 -18.66 16.82
CA PHE A 133 2.97 -20.08 16.62
C PHE A 133 3.19 -20.81 17.94
N GLU A 134 2.11 -21.23 18.54
CA GLU A 134 2.16 -21.99 19.77
C GLU A 134 1.30 -23.24 19.66
#